data_732be4183fe0000675d14c204ed0791b
#
_entry.id   732be4183fe0000675d14c204ed0791b
#
_cell.length_a   1.000
_cell.length_b   1.000
_cell.length_c   1.000
_cell.angle_alpha   90.00
_cell.angle_beta   90.00
_cell.angle_gamma   90.00
#
_symmetry.space_group_name_H-M   'P 1'
#
loop_
_entity.id
_entity.type
_entity.pdbx_description
1 polymer ?
#
loop_
_entity_poly.entity_id
_entity_poly.type
_entity_poly.pdbx_seq_one_letter_code
_entity_poly.pdbx_strand_id
1 'polypeptide(L)'
;MKTRITELFGIEHPVICGGMMRVGTAELAAAVSNAGALGIMTALTQPTPELLEAEIKKCQSLTDKPFAVNLTVGVVATQINYDDYIDVICRSGVKIVETAGRSPEPFMERFNAHDIKVIHKAVTVRHALKAEKLGVAVVSIDGFECA
;
A
#
# COMPACT_ATOMS: atom_id res chain seq x y z
N MET A 1 1.00 -11.58 18.78
CA MET A 1 0.46 -10.55 19.74
C MET A 1 -0.83 -9.99 19.18
N LYS A 2 -1.93 -9.97 19.93
CA LYS A 2 -3.22 -9.46 19.47
C LYS A 2 -3.29 -7.93 19.62
N THR A 3 -3.37 -7.20 18.50
CA THR A 3 -3.49 -5.75 18.45
C THR A 3 -4.53 -5.36 17.40
N ARG A 4 -5.00 -4.10 17.41
CA ARG A 4 -5.91 -3.61 16.35
C ARG A 4 -5.35 -3.79 14.94
N ILE A 5 -4.05 -3.61 14.75
CA ILE A 5 -3.37 -3.76 13.44
C ILE A 5 -3.36 -5.23 13.02
N THR A 6 -3.02 -6.16 13.93
CA THR A 6 -3.00 -7.58 13.58
C THR A 6 -4.41 -8.11 13.25
N GLU A 7 -5.43 -7.66 13.96
CA GLU A 7 -6.83 -8.03 13.67
C GLU A 7 -7.34 -7.39 12.37
N LEU A 8 -6.97 -6.12 12.12
CA LEU A 8 -7.41 -5.39 10.93
C LEU A 8 -6.87 -6.00 9.64
N PHE A 9 -5.60 -6.41 9.63
CA PHE A 9 -4.92 -6.91 8.42
C PHE A 9 -4.78 -8.43 8.37
N GLY A 10 -5.15 -9.15 9.42
CA GLY A 10 -5.02 -10.61 9.48
C GLY A 10 -3.56 -11.08 9.56
N ILE A 11 -2.67 -10.31 10.18
CA ILE A 11 -1.25 -10.60 10.35
C ILE A 11 -0.94 -11.06 11.78
N GLU A 12 0.18 -11.78 11.96
CA GLU A 12 0.56 -12.37 13.26
C GLU A 12 1.29 -11.36 14.15
N HIS A 13 2.11 -10.51 13.54
CA HIS A 13 2.95 -9.52 14.22
C HIS A 13 2.53 -8.10 13.83
N PRO A 14 2.45 -7.14 14.76
CA PRO A 14 2.09 -5.75 14.46
C PRO A 14 3.28 -5.00 13.83
N VAL A 15 3.83 -5.57 12.76
CA VAL A 15 4.98 -5.04 12.00
C VAL A 15 4.57 -4.87 10.55
N ILE A 16 4.91 -3.72 9.98
CA ILE A 16 4.66 -3.38 8.59
C ILE A 16 5.99 -2.99 7.94
N CYS A 17 6.35 -3.68 6.85
CA CYS A 17 7.47 -3.28 6.01
C CYS A 17 6.92 -2.38 4.91
N GLY A 18 7.06 -1.06 5.08
CA GLY A 18 6.51 -0.05 4.18
C GLY A 18 7.07 -0.14 2.75
N GLY A 19 6.36 0.48 1.81
CA GLY A 19 6.79 0.53 0.42
C GLY A 19 8.11 1.30 0.26
N MET A 20 9.04 0.70 -0.48
CA MET A 20 10.35 1.29 -0.78
C MET A 20 10.60 1.24 -2.29
N MET A 21 10.85 2.41 -2.89
CA MET A 21 11.12 2.50 -4.33
C MET A 21 12.31 1.61 -4.72
N ARG A 22 12.11 0.78 -5.76
CA ARG A 22 13.09 -0.17 -6.31
C ARG A 22 13.49 -1.34 -5.39
N VAL A 23 13.06 -1.35 -4.13
CA VAL A 23 13.35 -2.40 -3.13
C VAL A 23 12.09 -3.20 -2.78
N GLY A 24 10.95 -2.53 -2.69
CA GLY A 24 9.67 -3.16 -2.40
C GLY A 24 9.17 -3.98 -3.60
N THR A 25 9.73 -5.18 -3.79
CA THR A 25 9.39 -6.14 -4.84
C THR A 25 8.45 -7.22 -4.31
N ALA A 26 7.93 -8.06 -5.20
CA ALA A 26 7.10 -9.22 -4.85
C ALA A 26 7.81 -10.16 -3.87
N GLU A 27 9.10 -10.40 -4.07
CA GLU A 27 9.89 -11.30 -3.22
C GLU A 27 10.01 -10.76 -1.79
N LEU A 28 10.34 -9.46 -1.65
CA LEU A 28 10.45 -8.86 -0.33
C LEU A 28 9.09 -8.84 0.38
N ALA A 29 8.04 -8.40 -0.32
CA ALA A 29 6.69 -8.34 0.25
C ALA A 29 6.22 -9.73 0.69
N ALA A 30 6.39 -10.76 -0.15
CA ALA A 30 6.03 -12.12 0.17
C ALA A 30 6.86 -12.69 1.34
N ALA A 31 8.16 -12.44 1.39
CA ALA A 31 9.03 -12.91 2.49
C ALA A 31 8.59 -12.31 3.83
N VAL A 32 8.30 -11.01 3.86
CA VAL A 32 7.79 -10.32 5.06
C VAL A 32 6.42 -10.87 5.48
N SER A 33 5.51 -11.07 4.52
CA SER A 33 4.17 -11.61 4.78
C SER A 33 4.24 -13.05 5.29
N ASN A 34 5.10 -13.90 4.71
CA ASN A 34 5.32 -15.27 5.16
C ASN A 34 5.92 -15.33 6.58
N ALA A 35 6.66 -14.30 6.99
CA ALA A 35 7.14 -14.14 8.37
C ALA A 35 6.07 -13.64 9.36
N GLY A 36 4.82 -13.46 8.93
CA GLY A 36 3.71 -13.05 9.78
C GLY A 36 3.53 -11.54 9.97
N ALA A 37 4.25 -10.72 9.23
CA ALA A 37 4.11 -9.27 9.18
C ALA A 37 3.33 -8.81 7.93
N LEU A 38 3.17 -7.50 7.71
CA LEU A 38 2.61 -6.98 6.46
C LEU A 38 3.73 -6.53 5.53
N GLY A 39 3.98 -7.28 4.46
CA GLY A 39 4.87 -6.88 3.39
C GLY A 39 4.18 -5.94 2.41
N ILE A 40 4.88 -4.90 1.95
CA ILE A 40 4.33 -3.93 1.01
C ILE A 40 5.24 -3.84 -0.22
N MET A 41 4.69 -4.12 -1.40
CA MET A 41 5.37 -3.89 -2.67
C MET A 41 5.09 -2.49 -3.19
N THR A 42 6.01 -1.91 -3.96
CA THR A 42 5.89 -0.53 -4.46
C THR A 42 5.45 -0.52 -5.92
N ALA A 43 4.24 0.01 -6.19
CA ALA A 43 3.67 0.03 -7.54
C ALA A 43 4.55 0.75 -8.55
N LEU A 44 5.08 1.92 -8.20
CA LEU A 44 5.87 2.75 -9.12
C LEU A 44 7.32 2.25 -9.32
N THR A 45 7.72 1.16 -8.67
CA THR A 45 8.90 0.39 -9.07
C THR A 45 8.70 -0.24 -10.44
N GLN A 46 7.46 -0.53 -10.78
CA GLN A 46 7.08 -1.07 -12.08
C GLN A 46 6.80 0.08 -13.06
N PRO A 47 7.50 0.15 -14.20
CA PRO A 47 7.37 1.25 -15.16
C PRO A 47 5.99 1.36 -15.82
N THR A 48 5.24 0.26 -15.88
CA THR A 48 3.90 0.23 -16.49
C THR A 48 2.88 -0.52 -15.63
N PRO A 49 1.57 -0.23 -15.80
CA PRO A 49 0.52 -0.96 -15.10
C PRO A 49 0.53 -2.47 -15.36
N GLU A 50 0.89 -2.91 -16.57
CA GLU A 50 0.98 -4.34 -16.92
C GLU A 50 2.10 -5.04 -16.16
N LEU A 51 3.23 -4.37 -15.97
CA LEU A 51 4.33 -4.88 -15.15
C LEU A 51 3.95 -4.92 -13.67
N LEU A 52 3.17 -3.94 -13.19
CA LEU A 52 2.60 -4.02 -11.84
C LEU A 52 1.67 -5.23 -11.70
N GLU A 53 0.80 -5.48 -12.67
CA GLU A 53 -0.08 -6.64 -12.63
C GLU A 53 0.71 -7.96 -12.57
N ALA A 54 1.76 -8.08 -13.38
CA ALA A 54 2.65 -9.24 -13.35
C ALA A 54 3.35 -9.40 -12.00
N GLU A 55 3.82 -8.30 -11.42
CA GLU A 55 4.50 -8.30 -10.12
C GLU A 55 3.53 -8.67 -8.97
N ILE A 56 2.28 -8.19 -9.01
CA ILE A 56 1.24 -8.61 -8.05
C ILE A 56 0.96 -10.11 -8.16
N LYS A 57 0.79 -10.64 -9.38
CA LYS A 57 0.58 -12.08 -9.62
C LYS A 57 1.76 -12.90 -9.10
N LYS A 58 2.98 -12.41 -9.30
CA LYS A 58 4.19 -13.03 -8.75
C LYS A 58 4.15 -13.06 -7.22
N CYS A 59 3.80 -11.97 -6.55
CA CYS A 59 3.66 -11.95 -5.11
C CYS A 59 2.62 -12.97 -4.63
N GLN A 60 1.46 -13.02 -5.29
CA GLN A 60 0.39 -13.99 -5.01
C GLN A 60 0.83 -15.45 -5.20
N SER A 61 1.81 -15.71 -6.07
CA SER A 61 2.39 -17.05 -6.22
C SER A 61 3.41 -17.42 -5.14
N LEU A 62 3.95 -16.43 -4.43
CA LEU A 62 4.99 -16.60 -3.40
C LEU A 62 4.41 -16.65 -1.97
N THR A 63 3.18 -16.18 -1.78
CA THR A 63 2.52 -16.14 -0.46
C THR A 63 1.00 -16.23 -0.57
N ASP A 64 0.39 -16.93 0.38
CA ASP A 64 -1.05 -16.94 0.64
C ASP A 64 -1.44 -15.94 1.75
N LYS A 65 -0.46 -15.26 2.33
CA LYS A 65 -0.64 -14.30 3.43
C LYS A 65 -1.01 -12.91 2.90
N PRO A 66 -1.63 -12.06 3.74
CA PRO A 66 -1.90 -10.68 3.37
C PRO A 66 -0.63 -9.92 3.01
N PHE A 67 -0.68 -9.19 1.90
CA PHE A 67 0.33 -8.20 1.52
C PHE A 67 -0.37 -6.95 0.98
N ALA A 68 0.37 -5.86 0.84
CA ALA A 68 -0.13 -4.59 0.37
C ALA A 68 0.64 -4.09 -0.86
N VAL A 69 0.03 -3.12 -1.55
CA VAL A 69 0.65 -2.37 -2.64
C VAL A 69 0.77 -0.90 -2.23
N ASN A 70 1.97 -0.34 -2.31
CA ASN A 70 2.20 1.09 -2.10
C ASN A 70 1.99 1.87 -3.40
N LEU A 71 1.29 2.99 -3.31
CA LEU A 71 1.15 3.96 -4.39
C LEU A 71 1.48 5.37 -3.87
N THR A 72 2.62 5.89 -4.28
CA THR A 72 3.05 7.26 -3.93
C THR A 72 2.53 8.25 -4.97
N VAL A 73 1.68 9.18 -4.55
CA VAL A 73 0.98 10.11 -5.44
C VAL A 73 1.69 11.45 -5.50
N GLY A 74 2.01 11.92 -6.72
CA GLY A 74 2.44 13.28 -7.00
C GLY A 74 3.85 13.65 -6.54
N VAL A 75 4.73 12.67 -6.36
CA VAL A 75 6.13 12.87 -5.91
C VAL A 75 7.15 12.59 -7.01
N VAL A 76 6.73 11.98 -8.12
CA VAL A 76 7.63 11.67 -9.25
C VAL A 76 7.59 12.77 -10.31
N ALA A 77 8.75 13.06 -10.92
CA ALA A 77 8.92 14.10 -11.93
C ALA A 77 8.25 13.76 -13.29
N THR A 78 7.92 12.50 -13.51
CA THR A 78 7.26 12.03 -14.74
C THR A 78 5.74 12.07 -14.59
N GLN A 79 5.05 12.38 -15.69
CA GLN A 79 3.59 12.35 -15.72
C GLN A 79 3.13 10.89 -15.68
N ILE A 80 2.56 10.47 -14.54
CA ILE A 80 2.02 9.13 -14.35
C ILE A 80 0.51 9.19 -14.46
N ASN A 81 -0.08 8.29 -15.24
CA ASN A 81 -1.52 8.04 -15.20
C ASN A 81 -1.81 7.11 -14.01
N TYR A 82 -2.15 7.69 -12.87
CA TYR A 82 -2.46 6.93 -11.64
C TYR A 82 -3.70 6.06 -11.79
N ASP A 83 -4.66 6.43 -12.65
CA ASP A 83 -5.90 5.68 -12.84
C ASP A 83 -5.63 4.27 -13.36
N ASP A 84 -4.69 4.10 -14.29
CA ASP A 84 -4.33 2.78 -14.82
C ASP A 84 -3.70 1.88 -13.75
N TYR A 85 -2.84 2.43 -12.88
CA TYR A 85 -2.27 1.69 -11.75
C TYR A 85 -3.33 1.29 -10.72
N ILE A 86 -4.27 2.19 -10.43
CA ILE A 86 -5.38 1.91 -9.50
C ILE A 86 -6.32 0.87 -10.07
N ASP A 87 -6.60 0.89 -11.37
CA ASP A 87 -7.40 -0.15 -12.03
C ASP A 87 -6.76 -1.54 -11.88
N VAL A 88 -5.44 -1.62 -12.07
CA VAL A 88 -4.70 -2.88 -11.83
C VAL A 88 -4.84 -3.32 -10.38
N ILE A 89 -4.61 -2.44 -9.41
CA ILE A 89 -4.71 -2.76 -7.99
C ILE A 89 -6.14 -3.25 -7.66
N CYS A 90 -7.16 -2.53 -8.09
CA CYS A 90 -8.55 -2.86 -7.80
C CYS A 90 -8.96 -4.24 -8.36
N ARG A 91 -8.57 -4.55 -9.61
CA ARG A 91 -8.94 -5.83 -10.24
C ARG A 91 -8.06 -7.02 -9.81
N SER A 92 -6.91 -6.76 -9.19
CA SER A 92 -5.95 -7.80 -8.79
C SER A 92 -6.37 -8.63 -7.57
N GLY A 93 -7.39 -8.18 -6.82
CA GLY A 93 -7.81 -8.81 -5.57
C GLY A 93 -6.98 -8.42 -4.34
N VAL A 94 -6.01 -7.52 -4.46
CA VAL A 94 -5.28 -6.93 -3.32
C VAL A 94 -6.28 -6.22 -2.39
N LYS A 95 -6.13 -6.41 -1.08
CA LYS A 95 -7.07 -5.88 -0.08
C LYS A 95 -6.49 -4.76 0.79
N ILE A 96 -5.23 -4.43 0.60
CA ILE A 96 -4.55 -3.40 1.40
C ILE A 96 -3.70 -2.54 0.46
N VAL A 97 -3.89 -1.22 0.53
CA VAL A 97 -3.09 -0.23 -0.21
C VAL A 97 -2.45 0.73 0.77
N GLU A 98 -1.16 0.98 0.61
CA GLU A 98 -0.48 2.08 1.27
C GLU A 98 -0.39 3.25 0.31
N THR A 99 -0.89 4.42 0.70
CA THR A 99 -0.76 5.65 -0.07
C THR A 99 0.19 6.62 0.62
N ALA A 100 0.99 7.33 -0.18
CA ALA A 100 1.94 8.32 0.30
C ALA A 100 1.93 9.56 -0.62
N GLY A 101 2.54 10.64 -0.21
CA GLY A 101 2.63 11.89 -0.96
C GLY A 101 1.34 12.71 -0.86
N ARG A 102 0.64 12.91 -1.98
CA ARG A 102 -0.63 13.68 -1.97
C ARG A 102 -1.79 12.88 -1.39
N SER A 103 -2.87 13.59 -1.05
CA SER A 103 -4.09 13.00 -0.52
C SER A 103 -4.64 11.87 -1.41
N PRO A 104 -5.06 10.72 -0.82
CA PRO A 104 -5.70 9.64 -1.56
C PRO A 104 -7.16 9.92 -1.93
N GLU A 105 -7.68 11.10 -1.57
CA GLU A 105 -9.09 11.49 -1.72
C GLU A 105 -9.70 11.15 -3.09
N PRO A 106 -9.04 11.39 -4.25
CA PRO A 106 -9.61 11.09 -5.56
C PRO A 106 -9.85 9.59 -5.82
N PHE A 107 -9.20 8.73 -5.04
CA PHE A 107 -9.18 7.28 -5.26
C PHE A 107 -9.96 6.48 -4.20
N MET A 108 -10.37 7.14 -3.11
CA MET A 108 -11.02 6.47 -1.99
C MET A 108 -12.31 5.76 -2.36
N GLU A 109 -13.13 6.35 -3.24
CA GLU A 109 -14.37 5.72 -3.72
C GLU A 109 -14.09 4.38 -4.42
N ARG A 110 -13.06 4.33 -5.28
CA ARG A 110 -12.66 3.10 -5.99
C ARG A 110 -12.11 2.05 -5.04
N PHE A 111 -11.28 2.45 -4.07
CA PHE A 111 -10.76 1.54 -3.07
C PHE A 111 -11.88 0.95 -2.21
N ASN A 112 -12.83 1.78 -1.77
CA ASN A 112 -13.98 1.33 -0.98
C ASN A 112 -14.89 0.38 -1.78
N ALA A 113 -15.13 0.64 -3.07
CA ALA A 113 -15.93 -0.23 -3.94
C ALA A 113 -15.32 -1.64 -4.12
N HIS A 114 -14.01 -1.82 -3.86
CA HIS A 114 -13.30 -3.09 -3.95
C HIS A 114 -12.90 -3.67 -2.57
N ASP A 115 -13.46 -3.13 -1.47
CA ASP A 115 -13.12 -3.51 -0.09
C ASP A 115 -11.63 -3.40 0.23
N ILE A 116 -10.94 -2.43 -0.36
CA ILE A 116 -9.51 -2.18 -0.14
C ILE A 116 -9.35 -1.26 1.07
N LYS A 117 -8.60 -1.72 2.06
CA LYS A 117 -8.20 -0.93 3.24
C LYS A 117 -7.03 -0.03 2.90
N VAL A 118 -7.16 1.26 3.18
CA VAL A 118 -6.10 2.24 2.88
C VAL A 118 -5.30 2.54 4.14
N ILE A 119 -3.98 2.41 4.05
CA ILE A 119 -3.00 2.99 4.96
C ILE A 119 -2.52 4.28 4.32
N HIS A 120 -2.65 5.43 4.99
CA HIS A 120 -2.13 6.68 4.45
C HIS A 120 -0.97 7.22 5.27
N LYS A 121 0.17 7.46 4.61
CA LYS A 121 1.35 8.08 5.22
C LYS A 121 1.15 9.58 5.38
N ALA A 122 1.32 10.07 6.60
CA ALA A 122 1.16 11.47 6.94
C ALA A 122 2.38 11.98 7.70
N VAL A 123 2.84 13.19 7.35
CA VAL A 123 4.01 13.84 7.97
C VAL A 123 3.62 14.92 8.97
N THR A 124 2.34 15.24 9.11
CA THR A 124 1.83 16.25 10.06
C THR A 124 0.49 15.82 10.65
N VAL A 125 0.18 16.33 11.84
CA VAL A 125 -1.12 16.13 12.49
C VAL A 125 -2.28 16.56 11.58
N ARG A 126 -2.13 17.69 10.88
CA ARG A 126 -3.15 18.19 9.95
C ARG A 126 -3.43 17.20 8.82
N HIS A 127 -2.39 16.57 8.25
CA HIS A 127 -2.55 15.56 7.21
C HIS A 127 -3.19 14.28 7.77
N ALA A 128 -2.78 13.86 8.97
CA ALA A 128 -3.38 12.71 9.66
C ALA A 128 -4.88 12.88 9.90
N LEU A 129 -5.30 14.05 10.43
CA LEU A 129 -6.70 14.37 10.64
C LEU A 129 -7.51 14.47 9.34
N LYS A 130 -6.89 14.95 8.26
CA LYS A 130 -7.54 14.92 6.94
C LYS A 130 -7.73 13.49 6.45
N ALA A 131 -6.72 12.65 6.56
CA ALA A 131 -6.80 11.24 6.17
C ALA A 131 -7.86 10.48 6.96
N GLU A 132 -7.94 10.70 8.28
CA GLU A 132 -8.99 10.13 9.13
C GLU A 132 -10.40 10.51 8.64
N LYS A 133 -10.63 11.79 8.32
CA LYS A 133 -11.91 12.27 7.78
C LYS A 133 -12.28 11.65 6.42
N LEU A 134 -11.29 11.25 5.63
CA LEU A 134 -11.49 10.54 4.36
C LEU A 134 -11.85 9.06 4.56
N GLY A 135 -11.78 8.55 5.79
CA GLY A 135 -12.11 7.16 6.10
C GLY A 135 -10.99 6.16 5.78
N VAL A 136 -9.71 6.59 5.78
CA VAL A 136 -8.61 5.63 5.68
C VAL A 136 -8.61 4.70 6.88
N ALA A 137 -8.26 3.44 6.68
CA ALA A 137 -8.29 2.44 7.75
C ALA A 137 -7.17 2.64 8.78
N VAL A 138 -6.03 3.16 8.34
CA VAL A 138 -4.85 3.41 9.18
C VAL A 138 -4.13 4.67 8.71
N VAL A 139 -3.65 5.46 9.66
CA VAL A 139 -2.68 6.53 9.41
C VAL A 139 -1.31 6.05 9.87
N SER A 140 -0.33 6.10 8.97
CA SER A 140 1.09 5.92 9.27
C SER A 140 1.76 7.28 9.40
N ILE A 141 2.55 7.48 10.44
CA ILE A 141 3.30 8.73 10.64
C ILE A 141 4.75 8.52 10.21
N ASP A 142 5.18 9.32 9.25
CA ASP A 142 6.57 9.36 8.83
C ASP A 142 7.35 10.33 9.72
N GLY A 143 8.52 9.91 10.19
CA GLY A 143 9.44 10.73 10.93
C GLY A 143 10.35 11.56 10.03
N PHE A 144 11.25 12.30 10.65
CA PHE A 144 12.25 13.15 9.96
C PHE A 144 13.22 12.34 9.10
N GLU A 145 13.50 11.09 9.49
CA GLU A 145 14.42 10.17 8.81
C GLU A 145 13.78 9.46 7.61
N CYS A 146 12.50 9.67 7.34
CA CYS A 146 11.85 9.10 6.18
C CYS A 146 12.34 9.81 4.90
N ALA A 147 12.98 9.07 4.02
CA ALA A 147 13.49 9.55 2.75
C ALA A 147 12.41 9.46 1.64
#